data_a9f90b0bcca74b3b812dd14ec4718d3e
#
_entry.id   a9f90b0bcca74b3b812dd14ec4718d3e
#
_cell.length_a   1.000
_cell.length_b   1.000
_cell.length_c   1.000
_cell.angle_alpha   90.00
_cell.angle_beta   90.00
_cell.angle_gamma   90.00
#
_symmetry.space_group_name_H-M   'P 1'
#
loop_
_entity.id
_entity.type
_entity.pdbx_description
1 polymer ?
#
loop_
_entity_poly.entity_id
_entity_poly.type
_entity_poly.pdbx_seq_one_letter_code
_entity_poly.pdbx_strand_id
1 'polypeptide(L)'
;VAKVLDPIADAYGVAILEEGIELRQAGITKPILILGFTPAPLYPSMIEYDIATAVFQYDMAKKMSDAAVQLGKKAKIHISLDTGMSRIGFALTEESLQTICKINQLPGIEIEGCFSHFARMDEKDKTKAEQQFSRYETFVHKMEQAGVKIPVKHISNSAGIMEMPKVNEDMVRDGI
;
A
#
# COMPACT_ATOMS: atom_id res chain seq x y z
N VAL A 1 -16.71 3.52 -15.06
CA VAL A 1 -15.63 2.53 -15.17
C VAL A 1 -15.73 1.51 -14.06
N ALA A 2 -15.65 1.86 -12.75
CA ALA A 2 -15.57 0.92 -11.64
C ALA A 2 -16.70 -0.13 -11.63
N LYS A 3 -17.98 0.28 -11.80
CA LYS A 3 -19.12 -0.68 -11.87
C LYS A 3 -19.01 -1.72 -12.97
N VAL A 4 -18.31 -1.42 -14.06
CA VAL A 4 -18.08 -2.37 -15.17
C VAL A 4 -16.97 -3.35 -14.79
N LEU A 5 -15.97 -2.89 -14.07
CA LEU A 5 -14.83 -3.71 -13.62
C LEU A 5 -15.15 -4.52 -12.35
N ASP A 6 -16.18 -4.14 -11.58
CA ASP A 6 -16.48 -4.74 -10.29
C ASP A 6 -16.65 -6.26 -10.31
N PRO A 7 -17.19 -6.90 -11.36
CA PRO A 7 -17.25 -8.37 -11.43
C PRO A 7 -15.90 -9.06 -11.50
N ILE A 8 -14.83 -8.38 -11.93
CA ILE A 8 -13.50 -8.96 -12.18
C ILE A 8 -12.40 -8.36 -11.30
N ALA A 9 -12.56 -7.14 -10.79
CA ALA A 9 -11.60 -6.52 -9.89
C ALA A 9 -11.80 -7.02 -8.45
N ASP A 10 -10.73 -7.31 -7.71
CA ASP A 10 -10.77 -7.68 -6.30
C ASP A 10 -10.63 -6.48 -5.37
N ALA A 11 -9.98 -5.42 -5.84
CA ALA A 11 -9.75 -4.18 -5.11
C ALA A 11 -9.61 -2.99 -6.08
N TYR A 12 -9.60 -1.78 -5.54
CA TYR A 12 -9.42 -0.55 -6.31
C TYR A 12 -8.28 0.29 -5.76
N GLY A 13 -7.39 0.76 -6.64
CA GLY A 13 -6.38 1.75 -6.35
C GLY A 13 -6.86 3.15 -6.78
N VAL A 14 -6.74 4.13 -5.89
CA VAL A 14 -7.09 5.54 -6.16
C VAL A 14 -5.92 6.46 -5.80
N ALA A 15 -5.89 7.67 -6.36
CA ALA A 15 -4.84 8.63 -6.06
C ALA A 15 -5.13 9.42 -4.78
N ILE A 16 -6.39 9.79 -4.54
CA ILE A 16 -6.83 10.66 -3.45
C ILE A 16 -8.10 10.11 -2.78
N LEU A 17 -8.42 10.64 -1.59
CA LEU A 17 -9.57 10.19 -0.80
C LEU A 17 -10.90 10.42 -1.49
N GLU A 18 -11.07 11.55 -2.17
CA GLU A 18 -12.30 11.95 -2.85
C GLU A 18 -12.73 10.90 -3.89
N GLU A 19 -11.78 10.36 -4.65
CA GLU A 19 -12.04 9.27 -5.61
C GLU A 19 -12.54 8.01 -4.90
N GLY A 20 -11.92 7.67 -3.76
CA GLY A 20 -12.35 6.54 -2.94
C GLY A 20 -13.76 6.72 -2.37
N ILE A 21 -14.10 7.92 -1.91
CA ILE A 21 -15.45 8.26 -1.43
C ILE A 21 -16.46 8.16 -2.58
N GLU A 22 -16.14 8.66 -3.76
CA GLU A 22 -17.00 8.54 -4.95
C GLU A 22 -17.29 7.06 -5.28
N LEU A 23 -16.29 6.20 -5.20
CA LEU A 23 -16.47 4.75 -5.39
C LEU A 23 -17.42 4.16 -4.32
N ARG A 24 -17.25 4.52 -3.05
CA ARG A 24 -18.16 4.09 -1.97
C ARG A 24 -19.60 4.56 -2.20
N GLN A 25 -19.78 5.82 -2.57
CA GLN A 25 -21.10 6.39 -2.90
C GLN A 25 -21.72 5.73 -4.13
N ALA A 26 -20.90 5.27 -5.07
CA ALA A 26 -21.35 4.49 -6.22
C ALA A 26 -21.73 3.02 -5.89
N GLY A 27 -21.57 2.60 -4.62
CA GLY A 27 -21.93 1.27 -4.14
C GLY A 27 -20.82 0.23 -4.19
N ILE A 28 -19.57 0.62 -4.46
CA ILE A 28 -18.41 -0.28 -4.40
C ILE A 28 -18.12 -0.63 -2.94
N THR A 29 -18.13 -1.92 -2.63
CA THR A 29 -17.87 -2.45 -1.27
C THR A 29 -16.50 -3.11 -1.13
N LYS A 30 -15.83 -3.40 -2.24
CA LYS A 30 -14.50 -4.01 -2.29
C LYS A 30 -13.42 -3.13 -1.67
N PRO A 31 -12.26 -3.67 -1.28
CA PRO A 31 -11.15 -2.89 -0.75
C PRO A 31 -10.78 -1.71 -1.67
N ILE A 32 -10.51 -0.56 -1.06
CA ILE A 32 -10.03 0.64 -1.77
C ILE A 32 -8.74 1.09 -1.08
N LEU A 33 -7.69 1.30 -1.87
CA LEU A 33 -6.38 1.75 -1.40
C LEU A 33 -6.00 3.08 -2.06
N ILE A 34 -5.75 4.10 -1.25
CA ILE A 34 -5.12 5.34 -1.71
C ILE A 34 -3.62 5.08 -1.86
N LEU A 35 -3.12 5.15 -3.09
CA LEU A 35 -1.71 4.91 -3.41
C LEU A 35 -0.82 6.14 -3.17
N GLY A 36 -1.42 7.32 -3.01
CA GLY A 36 -0.76 8.59 -2.78
C GLY A 36 -0.68 8.99 -1.30
N PHE A 37 -0.34 10.26 -1.07
CA PHE A 37 -0.33 10.88 0.25
C PHE A 37 -1.73 11.34 0.65
N THR A 38 -2.13 11.00 1.86
CA THR A 38 -3.39 11.48 2.47
C THR A 38 -3.07 12.49 3.58
N PRO A 39 -3.54 13.74 3.50
CA PRO A 39 -3.36 14.73 4.55
C PRO A 39 -4.07 14.37 5.85
N ALA A 40 -3.47 14.69 7.00
CA ALA A 40 -3.98 14.32 8.32
C ALA A 40 -5.44 14.76 8.61
N PRO A 41 -5.92 15.94 8.19
CA PRO A 41 -7.31 16.32 8.39
C PRO A 41 -8.34 15.38 7.72
N LEU A 42 -7.91 14.57 6.75
CA LEU A 42 -8.78 13.63 6.03
C LEU A 42 -8.84 12.23 6.67
N TYR A 43 -7.99 11.93 7.67
CA TYR A 43 -7.95 10.60 8.29
C TYR A 43 -9.30 10.16 8.90
N PRO A 44 -10.08 11.02 9.60
CA PRO A 44 -11.38 10.60 10.10
C PRO A 44 -12.31 10.12 8.97
N SER A 45 -12.45 10.89 7.91
CA SER A 45 -13.31 10.51 6.77
C SER A 45 -12.79 9.24 6.07
N MET A 46 -11.48 9.12 5.87
CA MET A 46 -10.87 7.92 5.29
C MET A 46 -11.22 6.65 6.09
N ILE A 47 -11.15 6.75 7.44
CA ILE A 47 -11.47 5.65 8.34
C ILE A 47 -12.97 5.34 8.33
N GLU A 48 -13.83 6.38 8.31
CA GLU A 48 -15.28 6.22 8.27
C GLU A 48 -15.76 5.51 7.01
N TYR A 49 -15.16 5.83 5.86
CA TYR A 49 -15.46 5.20 4.58
C TYR A 49 -14.75 3.85 4.37
N ASP A 50 -13.99 3.36 5.36
CA ASP A 50 -13.24 2.10 5.27
C ASP A 50 -12.32 2.06 4.03
N ILE A 51 -11.50 3.09 3.87
CA ILE A 51 -10.53 3.23 2.77
C ILE A 51 -9.12 3.11 3.35
N ALA A 52 -8.33 2.20 2.82
CA ALA A 52 -6.92 2.03 3.17
C ALA A 52 -6.04 3.10 2.51
N THR A 53 -4.87 3.38 3.09
CA THR A 53 -3.93 4.34 2.52
C THR A 53 -2.48 3.89 2.64
N ALA A 54 -1.63 4.41 1.75
CA ALA A 54 -0.19 4.24 1.82
C ALA A 54 0.40 4.96 3.03
N VAL A 55 1.29 4.28 3.75
CA VAL A 55 2.06 4.85 4.88
C VAL A 55 3.55 4.67 4.64
N PHE A 56 4.29 5.77 4.83
CA PHE A 56 5.74 5.83 4.62
C PHE A 56 6.46 6.74 5.64
N GLN A 57 5.77 7.11 6.73
CA GLN A 57 6.34 7.87 7.85
C GLN A 57 5.63 7.51 9.15
N TYR A 58 6.37 7.53 10.27
CA TYR A 58 5.81 7.23 11.58
C TYR A 58 4.71 8.21 12.00
N ASP A 59 4.93 9.51 11.80
CA ASP A 59 3.99 10.56 12.19
C ASP A 59 2.64 10.46 11.48
N MET A 60 2.64 9.99 10.22
CA MET A 60 1.41 9.67 9.50
C MET A 60 0.63 8.57 10.24
N ALA A 61 1.29 7.44 10.48
CA ALA A 61 0.67 6.30 11.16
C ALA A 61 0.20 6.66 12.59
N LYS A 62 0.97 7.44 13.33
CA LYS A 62 0.61 7.88 14.68
C LYS A 62 -0.67 8.73 14.68
N LYS A 63 -0.77 9.72 13.78
CA LYS A 63 -1.97 10.57 13.65
C LYS A 63 -3.18 9.76 13.17
N MET A 64 -2.99 8.80 12.25
CA MET A 64 -4.05 7.88 11.82
C MET A 64 -4.53 7.00 12.97
N SER A 65 -3.58 6.46 13.77
CA SER A 65 -3.91 5.67 14.96
C SER A 65 -4.74 6.46 15.95
N ASP A 66 -4.37 7.72 16.23
CA ASP A 66 -5.08 8.57 17.16
C ASP A 66 -6.51 8.85 16.68
N ALA A 67 -6.70 9.16 15.39
CA ALA A 67 -8.00 9.35 14.79
C ALA A 67 -8.85 8.07 14.84
N ALA A 68 -8.25 6.91 14.54
CA ALA A 68 -8.93 5.63 14.57
C ALA A 68 -9.40 5.25 15.99
N VAL A 69 -8.56 5.47 17.00
CA VAL A 69 -8.91 5.23 18.41
C VAL A 69 -10.07 6.14 18.84
N GLN A 70 -10.05 7.42 18.45
CA GLN A 70 -11.16 8.35 18.75
C GLN A 70 -12.48 7.91 18.13
N LEU A 71 -12.44 7.30 16.95
CA LEU A 71 -13.60 6.78 16.23
C LEU A 71 -14.02 5.37 16.68
N GLY A 72 -13.25 4.71 17.57
CA GLY A 72 -13.47 3.33 17.97
C GLY A 72 -13.29 2.33 16.81
N LYS A 73 -12.48 2.68 15.82
CA LYS A 73 -12.20 1.91 14.59
C LYS A 73 -10.72 1.60 14.42
N LYS A 74 -10.37 0.96 13.33
CA LYS A 74 -8.99 0.77 12.85
C LYS A 74 -8.77 1.56 11.58
N ALA A 75 -7.57 2.15 11.45
CA ALA A 75 -7.09 2.70 10.19
C ALA A 75 -6.34 1.59 9.45
N LYS A 76 -6.84 1.19 8.29
CA LYS A 76 -6.23 0.22 7.40
C LYS A 76 -5.12 0.87 6.60
N ILE A 77 -3.95 0.26 6.61
CA ILE A 77 -2.78 0.83 5.93
C ILE A 77 -2.03 -0.21 5.12
N HIS A 78 -1.39 0.26 4.04
CA HIS A 78 -0.33 -0.47 3.35
C HIS A 78 0.99 0.25 3.55
N ILE A 79 2.00 -0.49 4.02
CA ILE A 79 3.37 0.05 4.15
C ILE A 79 3.94 0.23 2.75
N SER A 80 4.30 1.46 2.39
CA SER A 80 4.98 1.74 1.12
C SER A 80 6.49 1.65 1.29
N LEU A 81 7.16 0.87 0.43
CA LEU A 81 8.61 0.69 0.40
C LEU A 81 9.21 1.32 -0.85
N ASP A 82 10.27 2.10 -0.70
CA ASP A 82 11.05 2.59 -1.83
C ASP A 82 12.17 1.63 -2.17
N THR A 83 11.96 0.86 -3.21
CA THR A 83 12.94 -0.10 -3.74
C THR A 83 13.77 0.45 -4.90
N GLY A 84 13.58 1.73 -5.26
CA GLY A 84 14.31 2.41 -6.31
C GLY A 84 13.47 3.26 -7.27
N MET A 85 12.18 3.47 -6.98
CA MET A 85 11.34 4.43 -7.70
C MET A 85 11.61 5.87 -7.23
N SER A 86 12.05 6.05 -5.97
CA SER A 86 12.43 7.33 -5.34
C SER A 86 11.32 8.39 -5.39
N ARG A 87 10.09 7.96 -5.18
CA ARG A 87 8.90 8.83 -5.18
C ARG A 87 8.28 8.95 -3.78
N ILE A 88 7.86 7.83 -3.21
CA ILE A 88 7.36 7.68 -1.84
C ILE A 88 7.78 6.30 -1.32
N GLY A 89 7.85 6.14 -0.02
CA GLY A 89 8.12 4.85 0.62
C GLY A 89 9.21 4.95 1.68
N PHE A 90 9.22 4.00 2.59
CA PHE A 90 10.34 3.81 3.51
C PHE A 90 11.58 3.34 2.75
N ALA A 91 12.72 3.95 3.04
CA ALA A 91 14.00 3.41 2.61
C ALA A 91 14.25 2.04 3.25
N LEU A 92 14.97 1.14 2.57
CA LEU A 92 15.19 -0.22 3.04
C LEU A 92 16.34 -0.30 4.06
N THR A 93 16.20 0.41 5.17
CA THR A 93 17.21 0.52 6.24
C THR A 93 16.71 -0.13 7.53
N GLU A 94 17.65 -0.42 8.44
CA GLU A 94 17.31 -0.94 9.77
C GLU A 94 16.47 0.03 10.58
N GLU A 95 16.71 1.33 10.45
CA GLU A 95 15.90 2.37 11.09
C GLU A 95 14.44 2.34 10.61
N SER A 96 14.25 2.15 9.30
CA SER A 96 12.90 1.98 8.72
C SER A 96 12.22 0.72 9.24
N LEU A 97 12.94 -0.39 9.36
CA LEU A 97 12.40 -1.62 9.93
C LEU A 97 11.92 -1.41 11.38
N GLN A 98 12.76 -0.79 12.22
CA GLN A 98 12.38 -0.45 13.59
C GLN A 98 11.17 0.48 13.64
N THR A 99 11.09 1.44 12.74
CA THR A 99 9.96 2.36 12.63
C THR A 99 8.68 1.62 12.26
N ILE A 100 8.74 0.70 11.30
CA ILE A 100 7.59 -0.12 10.89
C ILE A 100 7.13 -1.04 12.03
N CYS A 101 8.08 -1.61 12.80
CA CYS A 101 7.75 -2.37 14.00
C CYS A 101 7.00 -1.52 15.05
N LYS A 102 7.38 -0.25 15.23
CA LYS A 102 6.64 0.68 16.11
C LYS A 102 5.25 0.99 15.56
N ILE A 103 5.10 1.16 14.25
CA ILE A 103 3.80 1.35 13.60
C ILE A 103 2.88 0.15 13.85
N ASN A 104 3.40 -1.07 13.72
CA ASN A 104 2.66 -2.31 13.97
C ASN A 104 2.11 -2.43 15.40
N GLN A 105 2.70 -1.70 16.36
CA GLN A 105 2.26 -1.67 17.75
C GLN A 105 1.22 -0.58 18.06
N LEU A 106 0.92 0.31 17.12
CA LEU A 106 -0.04 1.39 17.32
C LEU A 106 -1.48 0.84 17.44
N PRO A 107 -2.23 1.22 18.49
CA PRO A 107 -3.52 0.59 18.82
C PRO A 107 -4.61 0.82 17.77
N GLY A 108 -4.53 1.92 17.00
CA GLY A 108 -5.51 2.27 15.97
C GLY A 108 -5.15 1.75 14.57
N ILE A 109 -4.00 1.10 14.38
CA ILE A 109 -3.52 0.68 13.07
C ILE A 109 -3.86 -0.79 12.80
N GLU A 110 -4.18 -1.07 11.54
CA GLU A 110 -4.25 -2.39 10.93
C GLU A 110 -3.42 -2.39 9.65
N ILE A 111 -2.32 -3.15 9.63
CA ILE A 111 -1.50 -3.33 8.43
C ILE A 111 -2.19 -4.38 7.56
N GLU A 112 -2.84 -3.95 6.47
CA GLU A 112 -3.44 -4.86 5.49
C GLU A 112 -2.42 -5.34 4.46
N GLY A 113 -1.37 -4.57 4.20
CA GLY A 113 -0.39 -4.97 3.21
C GLY A 113 0.87 -4.13 3.17
N CYS A 114 1.71 -4.48 2.20
CA CYS A 114 2.94 -3.79 1.90
C CYS A 114 3.15 -3.73 0.38
N PHE A 115 3.66 -2.62 -0.13
CA PHE A 115 3.89 -2.49 -1.55
C PHE A 115 5.12 -1.67 -1.90
N SER A 116 5.55 -1.86 -3.15
CA SER A 116 6.46 -0.97 -3.85
C SER A 116 5.93 -0.68 -5.27
N HIS A 117 6.73 -0.03 -6.08
CA HIS A 117 6.41 0.26 -7.48
C HIS A 117 7.65 0.15 -8.35
N PHE A 118 7.54 -0.56 -9.48
CA PHE A 118 8.63 -0.67 -10.43
C PHE A 118 8.88 0.67 -11.14
N ALA A 119 10.16 1.08 -11.18
CA ALA A 119 10.56 2.31 -11.83
C ALA A 119 10.70 2.17 -13.36
N ARG A 120 11.08 0.95 -13.83
CA ARG A 120 11.53 0.69 -15.20
C ARG A 120 11.13 -0.71 -15.68
N MET A 121 9.92 -1.16 -15.37
CA MET A 121 9.47 -2.49 -15.75
C MET A 121 9.19 -2.62 -17.25
N ASP A 122 8.92 -1.52 -17.94
CA ASP A 122 8.67 -1.42 -19.38
C ASP A 122 9.97 -1.44 -20.24
N GLU A 123 11.15 -1.37 -19.63
CA GLU A 123 12.41 -1.49 -20.36
C GLU A 123 12.68 -2.95 -20.77
N LYS A 124 13.39 -3.15 -21.90
CA LYS A 124 13.77 -4.50 -22.38
C LYS A 124 14.71 -5.21 -21.41
N ASP A 125 15.67 -4.46 -20.84
CA ASP A 125 16.60 -4.97 -19.83
C ASP A 125 15.91 -4.99 -18.46
N LYS A 126 15.59 -6.18 -17.97
CA LYS A 126 14.90 -6.39 -16.68
C LYS A 126 15.83 -6.38 -15.46
N THR A 127 17.13 -6.23 -15.64
CA THR A 127 18.11 -6.32 -14.55
C THR A 127 17.77 -5.40 -13.39
N LYS A 128 17.36 -4.15 -13.66
CA LYS A 128 16.98 -3.20 -12.61
C LYS A 128 15.66 -3.57 -11.92
N ALA A 129 14.70 -4.07 -12.67
CA ALA A 129 13.41 -4.52 -12.12
C ALA A 129 13.61 -5.76 -11.22
N GLU A 130 14.45 -6.72 -11.65
CA GLU A 130 14.81 -7.89 -10.83
C GLU A 130 15.53 -7.48 -9.54
N GLN A 131 16.45 -6.51 -9.61
CA GLN A 131 17.10 -5.95 -8.41
C GLN A 131 16.12 -5.24 -7.48
N GLN A 132 15.13 -4.50 -8.02
CA GLN A 132 14.08 -3.89 -7.20
C GLN A 132 13.24 -4.96 -6.49
N PHE A 133 12.84 -6.00 -7.21
CA PHE A 133 12.06 -7.10 -6.66
C PHE A 133 12.83 -7.84 -5.56
N SER A 134 14.08 -8.20 -5.81
CA SER A 134 14.94 -8.87 -4.81
C SER A 134 15.11 -8.04 -3.53
N ARG A 135 15.28 -6.72 -3.65
CA ARG A 135 15.32 -5.81 -2.50
C ARG A 135 13.98 -5.77 -1.76
N TYR A 136 12.86 -5.76 -2.51
CA TYR A 136 11.52 -5.81 -1.95
C TYR A 136 11.31 -7.07 -1.12
N GLU A 137 11.50 -8.25 -1.71
CA GLU A 137 11.36 -9.55 -1.04
C GLU A 137 12.24 -9.64 0.22
N THR A 138 13.53 -9.24 0.09
CA THR A 138 14.47 -9.27 1.22
C THR A 138 13.97 -8.42 2.38
N PHE A 139 13.44 -7.23 2.13
CA PHE A 139 12.99 -6.34 3.19
C PHE A 139 11.64 -6.77 3.77
N VAL A 140 10.73 -7.25 2.95
CA VAL A 140 9.45 -7.85 3.38
C VAL A 140 9.72 -9.02 4.33
N HIS A 141 10.64 -9.91 3.96
CA HIS A 141 11.03 -11.03 4.81
C HIS A 141 11.59 -10.58 6.17
N LYS A 142 12.42 -9.51 6.21
CA LYS A 142 12.89 -8.93 7.47
C LYS A 142 11.74 -8.39 8.32
N MET A 143 10.76 -7.73 7.72
CA MET A 143 9.56 -7.25 8.42
C MET A 143 8.78 -8.41 9.03
N GLU A 144 8.57 -9.49 8.28
CA GLU A 144 7.88 -10.71 8.74
C GLU A 144 8.65 -11.38 9.89
N GLN A 145 9.97 -11.51 9.78
CA GLN A 145 10.84 -12.02 10.87
C GLN A 145 10.77 -11.16 12.13
N ALA A 146 10.58 -9.86 11.98
CA ALA A 146 10.39 -8.92 13.10
C ALA A 146 8.96 -8.95 13.69
N GLY A 147 8.08 -9.84 13.21
CA GLY A 147 6.73 -10.04 13.72
C GLY A 147 5.67 -9.12 13.10
N VAL A 148 5.98 -8.42 12.01
CA VAL A 148 4.99 -7.64 11.26
C VAL A 148 4.22 -8.58 10.34
N LYS A 149 2.90 -8.71 10.54
CA LYS A 149 2.04 -9.46 9.63
C LYS A 149 1.73 -8.64 8.40
N ILE A 150 1.92 -9.23 7.21
CA ILE A 150 1.70 -8.58 5.92
C ILE A 150 0.79 -9.47 5.08
N PRO A 151 -0.55 -9.35 5.23
CA PRO A 151 -1.51 -10.19 4.52
C PRO A 151 -1.44 -10.07 2.99
N VAL A 152 -1.20 -8.86 2.47
CA VAL A 152 -1.18 -8.60 1.03
C VAL A 152 0.14 -7.93 0.62
N LYS A 153 0.89 -8.60 -0.22
CA LYS A 153 2.13 -8.09 -0.83
C LYS A 153 1.88 -7.73 -2.28
N HIS A 154 2.33 -6.55 -2.72
CA HIS A 154 2.14 -6.16 -4.11
C HIS A 154 3.22 -5.18 -4.63
N ILE A 155 3.67 -5.39 -5.86
CA ILE A 155 4.65 -4.53 -6.50
C ILE A 155 4.34 -4.31 -8.00
N SER A 156 3.74 -5.31 -8.67
CA SER A 156 3.51 -5.28 -10.12
C SER A 156 2.55 -4.18 -10.55
N ASN A 157 2.98 -3.42 -11.53
CA ASN A 157 2.17 -2.55 -12.37
C ASN A 157 1.82 -3.29 -13.67
N SER A 158 1.10 -2.67 -14.62
CA SER A 158 0.68 -3.28 -15.88
C SER A 158 1.84 -3.93 -16.65
N ALA A 159 3.00 -3.29 -16.71
CA ALA A 159 4.17 -3.86 -17.37
C ALA A 159 4.70 -5.11 -16.62
N GLY A 160 4.69 -5.11 -15.28
CA GLY A 160 5.06 -6.28 -14.47
C GLY A 160 4.14 -7.46 -14.70
N ILE A 161 2.84 -7.21 -14.77
CA ILE A 161 1.83 -8.23 -15.04
C ILE A 161 2.10 -8.92 -16.39
N MET A 162 2.36 -8.15 -17.43
CA MET A 162 2.53 -8.65 -18.78
C MET A 162 3.89 -9.29 -19.04
N GLU A 163 4.97 -8.69 -18.49
CA GLU A 163 6.33 -9.03 -18.93
C GLU A 163 7.11 -9.86 -17.90
N MET A 164 6.69 -9.87 -16.64
CA MET A 164 7.40 -10.62 -15.59
C MET A 164 6.43 -11.22 -14.55
N PRO A 165 5.57 -12.18 -14.94
CA PRO A 165 4.55 -12.75 -14.04
C PRO A 165 5.11 -13.34 -12.74
N LYS A 166 6.39 -13.71 -12.69
CA LYS A 166 7.06 -14.25 -11.48
C LYS A 166 7.13 -13.25 -10.32
N VAL A 167 6.88 -11.96 -10.56
CA VAL A 167 6.87 -10.92 -9.52
C VAL A 167 5.46 -10.46 -9.14
N ASN A 168 4.44 -11.17 -9.63
CA ASN A 168 3.05 -10.95 -9.24
C ASN A 168 2.80 -11.64 -7.89
N GLU A 169 3.00 -10.90 -6.83
CA GLU A 169 2.76 -11.32 -5.46
C GLU A 169 1.25 -11.62 -5.21
N ASP A 170 0.74 -11.33 -4.00
CA ASP A 170 -0.65 -11.59 -3.64
C ASP A 170 -1.66 -10.74 -4.42
N MET A 171 -1.23 -9.56 -4.90
CA MET A 171 -2.06 -8.62 -5.66
C MET A 171 -1.26 -7.91 -6.75
N VAL A 172 -1.89 -7.63 -7.87
CA VAL A 172 -1.34 -6.82 -8.96
C VAL A 172 -2.16 -5.54 -9.14
N ARG A 173 -1.55 -4.51 -9.71
CA ARG A 173 -2.22 -3.25 -9.98
C ARG A 173 -2.21 -2.97 -11.47
N ASP A 174 -3.29 -3.38 -12.12
CA ASP A 174 -3.53 -3.02 -13.52
C ASP A 174 -4.07 -1.60 -13.60
N GLY A 175 -3.52 -0.82 -14.52
CA GLY A 175 -3.85 0.58 -14.70
C GLY A 175 -2.97 1.25 -15.73
N ILE A 176 -3.18 2.51 -15.94
CA ILE A 176 -2.40 3.32 -16.90
C ILE A 176 -1.32 4.07 -16.17
#